data_820636cf0903e9a4a32c69192df350fc
#
_entry.id   820636cf0903e9a4a32c69192df350fc
#
_cell.length_a   1.000
_cell.length_b   1.000
_cell.length_c   1.000
_cell.angle_alpha   90.00
_cell.angle_beta   90.00
_cell.angle_gamma   90.00
#
_symmetry.space_group_name_H-M   'P 1'
#
loop_
_entity.id
_entity.type
_entity.pdbx_description
1 polymer ?
#
loop_
_entity_poly.entity_id
_entity_poly.type
_entity_poly.pdbx_seq_one_letter_code
_entity_poly.pdbx_strand_id
1 'polypeptide(L)'
;MNNQLLINLAMMGATAMLLAGCKGGQAGGDGLTTTLGNTAWNQSQWISAADAKVVTGAVQDGTRAADGASWFVSTLRNEQKVVSAKWMTAGLGVYELYVNGKPVGNEILKPGFTHYAKTKRSFTYDITSLLNTKKSADNMLSVQVTPGWWADKIITPAGHDGMIGKKCAFRGVLELTFADGTKKLYGTNTADWKAGIAGPVTHAAIFDGEDYDARRQPGYNTVDKLSSPEVNTEFGGDILPTNGAEVYLRPDLALSPVKVYVWERAEGAKDGEYGKVVVKREYAPGRSIEVHPGENVVVDFGQNCAAVPSFVFKGKEGTTLTCVMSELLNDGNGAKSRGMDGPEGSVHRLNLRIPDTGMRVNYTFGHSDKAVSFMPTATFFGYRLVSITATDDVTIESIKSVPVSSISKSLETGTITTGNDLINKLISN
;
A
#
# COMPACT_ATOMS: atom_id res chain seq x y z
N MET A 1 34.60 23.70 8.71
CA MET A 1 33.19 24.11 8.59
C MET A 1 32.46 22.90 8.02
N ASN A 2 32.05 22.26 8.82
CA ASN A 2 30.99 21.37 9.36
C ASN A 2 30.31 20.48 8.33
N ASN A 3 30.85 19.24 8.21
CA ASN A 3 30.17 18.09 7.56
C ASN A 3 28.85 17.73 8.23
N GLN A 4 28.58 18.14 9.47
CA GLN A 4 27.30 17.90 10.15
C GLN A 4 26.14 18.75 9.60
N LEU A 5 26.40 19.90 9.02
CA LEU A 5 25.36 20.75 8.44
C LEU A 5 24.84 20.19 7.10
N LEU A 6 25.71 19.54 6.34
CA LEU A 6 25.33 18.84 5.08
C LEU A 6 24.55 17.54 5.35
N ILE A 7 24.88 16.82 6.42
CA ILE A 7 24.16 15.60 6.82
C ILE A 7 22.75 15.95 7.31
N ASN A 8 22.60 17.04 8.07
CA ASN A 8 21.28 17.49 8.52
C ASN A 8 20.40 18.03 7.39
N LEU A 9 20.99 18.64 6.34
CA LEU A 9 20.23 19.03 5.14
C LEU A 9 19.85 17.81 4.28
N ALA A 10 20.69 16.78 4.21
CA ALA A 10 20.36 15.54 3.50
C ALA A 10 19.28 14.71 4.22
N MET A 11 19.29 14.68 5.56
CA MET A 11 18.23 14.03 6.35
C MET A 11 16.90 14.80 6.25
N MET A 12 16.91 16.14 6.25
CA MET A 12 15.70 16.92 5.96
C MET A 12 15.19 16.73 4.54
N GLY A 13 16.09 16.53 3.56
CA GLY A 13 15.73 16.28 2.17
C GLY A 13 15.08 14.91 1.97
N ALA A 14 15.57 13.86 2.62
CA ALA A 14 15.00 12.50 2.52
C ALA A 14 13.64 12.40 3.23
N THR A 15 13.49 13.01 4.41
CA THR A 15 12.21 13.10 5.12
C THR A 15 11.21 13.99 4.35
N ALA A 16 11.67 15.03 3.69
CA ALA A 16 10.83 15.88 2.85
C ALA A 16 10.40 15.20 1.54
N MET A 17 11.18 14.27 0.97
CA MET A 17 10.77 13.53 -0.23
C MET A 17 9.70 12.47 0.06
N LEU A 18 9.68 11.84 1.24
CA LEU A 18 8.57 10.96 1.66
C LEU A 18 7.29 11.74 1.97
N LEU A 19 7.43 12.96 2.51
CA LEU A 19 6.32 13.88 2.73
C LEU A 19 5.94 14.64 1.43
N ALA A 20 6.84 14.75 0.46
CA ALA A 20 6.56 15.41 -0.82
C ALA A 20 5.71 14.52 -1.76
N GLY A 21 5.67 13.19 -1.56
CA GLY A 21 4.68 12.31 -2.19
C GLY A 21 3.28 12.46 -1.60
N CYS A 22 3.16 13.05 -0.41
CA CYS A 22 1.90 13.30 0.31
C CYS A 22 1.63 14.80 0.47
N LYS A 23 1.95 15.64 -0.52
CA LYS A 23 1.45 17.02 -0.52
C LYS A 23 -0.07 16.96 -0.70
N GLY A 24 -0.77 17.18 0.40
CA GLY A 24 -2.19 17.48 0.39
C GLY A 24 -2.49 18.57 -0.66
N GLY A 25 -3.52 18.34 -1.45
CA GLY A 25 -3.87 19.07 -2.64
C GLY A 25 -3.65 20.57 -2.57
N GLN A 26 -2.57 21.02 -3.17
CA GLN A 26 -2.58 22.29 -3.87
C GLN A 26 -3.01 22.00 -5.30
N ALA A 27 -3.86 22.84 -5.83
CA ALA A 27 -4.39 22.82 -7.18
C ALA A 27 -3.28 22.76 -8.23
N GLY A 28 -2.75 21.60 -8.46
CA GLY A 28 -1.78 21.26 -9.48
C GLY A 28 -2.25 19.96 -10.09
N GLY A 29 -3.00 20.05 -11.11
CA GLY A 29 -3.38 19.18 -12.21
C GLY A 29 -3.43 17.64 -12.09
N ASP A 30 -3.21 17.02 -10.94
CA ASP A 30 -3.24 15.57 -10.72
C ASP A 30 -4.33 15.12 -9.73
N GLY A 31 -5.24 16.03 -9.39
CA GLY A 31 -6.34 15.76 -8.46
C GLY A 31 -7.59 15.21 -9.14
N LEU A 32 -8.49 14.65 -8.30
CA LEU A 32 -9.83 14.22 -8.72
C LEU A 32 -10.58 15.36 -9.39
N THR A 33 -11.24 15.07 -10.50
CA THR A 33 -12.01 16.02 -11.29
C THR A 33 -13.34 15.41 -11.75
N THR A 34 -14.13 16.17 -12.48
CA THR A 34 -15.41 15.70 -13.01
C THR A 34 -15.22 14.55 -13.99
N THR A 35 -16.08 13.52 -13.89
CA THR A 35 -16.07 12.37 -14.80
C THR A 35 -16.29 12.76 -16.26
N LEU A 36 -15.80 11.93 -17.17
CA LEU A 36 -16.02 12.06 -18.62
C LEU A 36 -17.45 11.69 -19.06
N GLY A 37 -18.25 11.15 -18.15
CA GLY A 37 -19.56 10.59 -18.43
C GLY A 37 -19.52 9.11 -18.83
N ASN A 38 -20.65 8.41 -18.63
CA ASN A 38 -20.72 6.96 -18.78
C ASN A 38 -20.49 6.48 -20.22
N THR A 39 -20.83 7.27 -21.25
CA THR A 39 -20.64 6.90 -22.63
C THR A 39 -19.17 6.77 -23.04
N ALA A 40 -18.25 7.42 -22.31
CA ALA A 40 -16.82 7.29 -22.58
C ALA A 40 -16.32 5.85 -22.37
N TRP A 41 -16.95 5.07 -21.49
CA TRP A 41 -16.61 3.66 -21.29
C TRP A 41 -16.76 2.80 -22.55
N ASN A 42 -17.58 3.20 -23.53
CA ASN A 42 -17.74 2.49 -24.79
C ASN A 42 -16.44 2.43 -25.62
N GLN A 43 -15.46 3.28 -25.31
CA GLN A 43 -14.14 3.31 -25.98
C GLN A 43 -13.12 2.38 -25.30
N SER A 44 -13.50 1.62 -24.28
CA SER A 44 -12.56 0.83 -23.46
C SER A 44 -13.11 -0.55 -23.13
N GLN A 45 -12.18 -1.45 -22.78
CA GLN A 45 -12.48 -2.81 -22.32
C GLN A 45 -11.82 -3.03 -20.95
N TRP A 46 -12.37 -3.93 -20.14
CA TRP A 46 -11.64 -4.52 -19.04
C TRP A 46 -10.53 -5.41 -19.59
N ILE A 47 -9.31 -5.21 -19.09
CA ILE A 47 -8.14 -6.00 -19.50
C ILE A 47 -7.48 -6.60 -18.28
N SER A 48 -6.99 -7.85 -18.39
CA SER A 48 -6.22 -8.59 -17.38
C SER A 48 -4.86 -9.00 -17.93
N ALA A 49 -3.89 -9.17 -17.04
CA ALA A 49 -2.63 -9.81 -17.40
C ALA A 49 -2.87 -11.28 -17.73
N ALA A 50 -2.40 -11.73 -18.90
CA ALA A 50 -2.63 -13.11 -19.36
C ALA A 50 -1.91 -14.15 -18.49
N ASP A 51 -0.78 -13.77 -17.90
CA ASP A 51 0.04 -14.59 -16.99
C ASP A 51 -0.42 -14.55 -15.52
N ALA A 52 -1.43 -13.73 -15.18
CA ALA A 52 -1.98 -13.73 -13.84
C ALA A 52 -2.69 -15.05 -13.55
N LYS A 53 -2.40 -15.63 -12.38
CA LYS A 53 -3.07 -16.86 -11.95
C LYS A 53 -4.53 -16.58 -11.63
N VAL A 54 -5.37 -17.55 -11.99
CA VAL A 54 -6.77 -17.56 -11.56
C VAL A 54 -6.83 -18.08 -10.14
N VAL A 55 -7.33 -17.25 -9.23
CA VAL A 55 -7.56 -17.70 -7.85
C VAL A 55 -8.79 -18.58 -7.81
N THR A 56 -8.64 -19.83 -7.38
CA THR A 56 -9.72 -20.82 -7.29
C THR A 56 -9.64 -21.59 -5.99
N GLY A 57 -10.70 -21.55 -5.20
CA GLY A 57 -10.88 -22.45 -4.06
C GLY A 57 -10.50 -21.85 -2.70
N ALA A 58 -10.67 -22.65 -1.65
CA ALA A 58 -10.28 -22.32 -0.30
C ALA A 58 -8.76 -22.44 -0.15
N VAL A 59 -8.14 -21.43 0.43
CA VAL A 59 -6.75 -21.53 0.86
C VAL A 59 -6.72 -22.39 2.12
N GLN A 60 -6.11 -23.56 2.01
CA GLN A 60 -5.79 -24.39 3.16
C GLN A 60 -4.30 -24.17 3.52
N ASP A 61 -4.02 -24.25 4.80
CA ASP A 61 -2.67 -24.39 5.34
C ASP A 61 -1.70 -23.21 5.14
N GLY A 62 -2.16 -21.98 5.40
CA GLY A 62 -1.23 -20.86 5.49
C GLY A 62 -0.53 -20.46 4.19
N THR A 63 -0.90 -21.08 3.06
CA THR A 63 -0.35 -20.68 1.76
C THR A 63 -0.96 -19.35 1.33
N ARG A 64 -0.12 -18.39 1.00
CA ARG A 64 -0.53 -17.14 0.38
C ARG A 64 -0.86 -17.43 -1.09
N ALA A 65 -2.16 -17.45 -1.43
CA ALA A 65 -2.61 -17.80 -2.78
C ALA A 65 -2.60 -16.61 -3.74
N ALA A 66 -2.63 -15.39 -3.21
CA ALA A 66 -2.68 -14.19 -4.04
C ALA A 66 -1.34 -13.94 -4.72
N ASP A 67 -1.38 -13.67 -6.02
CA ASP A 67 -0.22 -13.25 -6.81
C ASP A 67 0.25 -11.85 -6.39
N GLY A 68 1.42 -11.48 -6.89
CA GLY A 68 1.91 -10.11 -6.85
C GLY A 68 1.07 -9.17 -7.73
N ALA A 69 1.58 -7.97 -7.94
CA ALA A 69 0.87 -6.96 -8.70
C ALA A 69 0.81 -7.30 -10.19
N SER A 70 -0.37 -7.15 -10.78
CA SER A 70 -0.54 -7.04 -12.23
C SER A 70 -0.20 -5.62 -12.67
N TRP A 71 0.69 -5.48 -13.64
CA TRP A 71 1.03 -4.20 -14.25
C TRP A 71 0.41 -4.07 -15.63
N PHE A 72 -0.10 -2.87 -15.91
CA PHE A 72 -0.67 -2.47 -17.19
C PHE A 72 0.05 -1.22 -17.66
N VAL A 73 0.55 -1.23 -18.89
CA VAL A 73 1.35 -0.12 -19.43
C VAL A 73 0.92 0.17 -20.87
N SER A 74 0.75 1.46 -21.19
CA SER A 74 0.55 1.95 -22.53
C SER A 74 1.41 3.16 -22.78
N THR A 75 1.96 3.26 -23.98
CA THR A 75 2.69 4.44 -24.45
C THR A 75 1.85 5.16 -25.49
N LEU A 76 1.62 6.44 -25.26
CA LEU A 76 0.83 7.31 -26.11
C LEU A 76 1.72 8.42 -26.70
N ARG A 77 1.62 8.62 -28.00
CA ARG A 77 2.27 9.75 -28.69
C ARG A 77 1.26 10.86 -28.98
N ASN A 78 1.56 12.08 -28.55
CA ASN A 78 0.69 13.22 -28.76
C ASN A 78 0.59 13.57 -30.26
N GLU A 79 -0.59 13.59 -30.83
CA GLU A 79 -0.81 13.99 -32.23
C GLU A 79 -0.61 15.51 -32.44
N GLN A 80 -0.99 16.28 -31.41
CA GLN A 80 -0.84 17.73 -31.35
C GLN A 80 -0.41 18.16 -29.95
N LYS A 81 -0.23 19.47 -29.74
CA LYS A 81 0.00 20.02 -28.39
C LYS A 81 -1.23 19.80 -27.53
N VAL A 82 -1.05 19.12 -26.38
CA VAL A 82 -2.10 18.86 -25.39
C VAL A 82 -2.27 20.11 -24.52
N VAL A 83 -3.50 20.48 -24.22
CA VAL A 83 -3.85 21.59 -23.31
C VAL A 83 -4.62 21.11 -22.07
N SER A 84 -5.26 19.93 -22.16
CA SER A 84 -5.90 19.27 -21.01
C SER A 84 -5.91 17.76 -21.20
N ALA A 85 -5.74 17.04 -20.12
CA ALA A 85 -5.80 15.58 -20.09
C ALA A 85 -6.57 15.10 -18.86
N LYS A 86 -7.66 14.34 -19.08
CA LYS A 86 -8.45 13.71 -18.03
C LYS A 86 -8.41 12.19 -18.16
N TRP A 87 -8.03 11.51 -17.10
CA TRP A 87 -7.94 10.06 -17.09
C TRP A 87 -9.00 9.47 -16.14
N MET A 88 -10.03 8.84 -16.69
CA MET A 88 -11.08 8.13 -15.98
C MET A 88 -10.71 6.66 -15.87
N THR A 89 -10.71 6.10 -14.65
CA THR A 89 -10.18 4.79 -14.32
C THR A 89 -11.09 3.99 -13.42
N ALA A 90 -11.06 2.66 -13.56
CA ALA A 90 -11.69 1.70 -12.67
C ALA A 90 -10.83 0.44 -12.57
N GLY A 91 -10.85 -0.23 -11.41
CA GLY A 91 -10.06 -1.43 -11.15
C GLY A 91 -10.89 -2.57 -10.57
N LEU A 92 -10.55 -3.78 -10.97
CA LEU A 92 -10.93 -5.03 -10.30
C LEU A 92 -9.73 -5.48 -9.47
N GLY A 93 -9.65 -5.02 -8.24
CA GLY A 93 -8.53 -5.07 -7.32
C GLY A 93 -8.20 -3.69 -6.76
N VAL A 94 -7.21 -3.59 -5.90
CA VAL A 94 -6.66 -2.31 -5.42
C VAL A 94 -5.63 -1.82 -6.42
N TYR A 95 -5.70 -0.56 -6.85
CA TYR A 95 -4.84 -0.06 -7.91
C TYR A 95 -4.19 1.28 -7.63
N GLU A 96 -2.99 1.43 -8.17
CA GLU A 96 -2.20 2.65 -8.19
C GLU A 96 -1.91 3.08 -9.63
N LEU A 97 -1.94 4.39 -9.88
CA LEU A 97 -1.81 4.99 -11.20
C LEU A 97 -0.50 5.77 -11.31
N TYR A 98 0.12 5.71 -12.48
CA TYR A 98 1.33 6.46 -12.78
C TYR A 98 1.29 7.06 -14.18
N VAL A 99 1.80 8.28 -14.33
CA VAL A 99 2.05 8.94 -15.62
C VAL A 99 3.53 9.30 -15.70
N ASN A 100 4.23 8.79 -16.70
CA ASN A 100 5.67 9.00 -16.86
C ASN A 100 6.47 8.62 -15.60
N GLY A 101 6.04 7.54 -14.90
CA GLY A 101 6.64 7.05 -13.65
C GLY A 101 6.30 7.86 -12.40
N LYS A 102 5.45 8.89 -12.51
CA LYS A 102 4.99 9.70 -11.38
C LYS A 102 3.60 9.25 -10.92
N PRO A 103 3.36 9.13 -9.60
CA PRO A 103 2.05 8.71 -9.09
C PRO A 103 0.96 9.75 -9.41
N VAL A 104 -0.29 9.27 -9.53
CA VAL A 104 -1.50 10.06 -9.80
C VAL A 104 -2.45 10.00 -8.63
N GLY A 105 -2.85 11.16 -8.13
CA GLY A 105 -3.73 11.29 -6.96
C GLY A 105 -3.03 10.99 -5.65
N ASN A 106 -3.78 11.03 -4.58
CA ASN A 106 -3.31 10.77 -3.21
C ASN A 106 -4.25 9.83 -2.43
N GLU A 107 -5.32 9.37 -3.07
CA GLU A 107 -6.22 8.36 -2.53
C GLU A 107 -5.52 7.00 -2.57
N ILE A 108 -5.61 6.27 -1.48
CA ILE A 108 -5.09 4.91 -1.36
C ILE A 108 -6.21 3.88 -1.38
N LEU A 109 -5.87 2.61 -1.61
CA LEU A 109 -6.80 1.48 -1.58
C LEU A 109 -8.00 1.63 -2.54
N LYS A 110 -7.82 2.35 -3.65
CA LYS A 110 -8.84 2.47 -4.71
C LYS A 110 -9.18 1.11 -5.32
N PRO A 111 -10.42 0.84 -5.70
CA PRO A 111 -11.62 1.69 -5.67
C PRO A 111 -12.43 1.56 -4.38
N GLY A 112 -11.94 0.90 -3.34
CA GLY A 112 -12.69 0.61 -2.13
C GLY A 112 -13.66 -0.58 -2.30
N PHE A 113 -14.50 -0.81 -1.30
CA PHE A 113 -15.45 -1.92 -1.27
C PHE A 113 -16.86 -1.46 -1.68
N THR A 114 -17.47 -2.18 -2.63
CA THR A 114 -18.84 -1.94 -3.11
C THR A 114 -19.60 -3.28 -3.19
N HIS A 115 -20.86 -3.25 -3.58
CA HIS A 115 -21.56 -4.47 -3.96
C HIS A 115 -21.02 -4.96 -5.33
N TYR A 116 -19.97 -5.72 -5.31
CA TYR A 116 -19.13 -6.04 -6.48
C TYR A 116 -19.86 -6.75 -7.64
N ALA A 117 -20.98 -7.45 -7.37
CA ALA A 117 -21.79 -8.02 -8.45
C ALA A 117 -22.58 -6.95 -9.24
N LYS A 118 -22.74 -5.74 -8.68
CA LYS A 118 -23.58 -4.68 -9.28
C LYS A 118 -22.78 -3.44 -9.70
N THR A 119 -21.87 -2.97 -8.85
CA THR A 119 -21.24 -1.67 -9.03
C THR A 119 -19.75 -1.68 -8.74
N LYS A 120 -18.99 -0.89 -9.52
CA LYS A 120 -17.62 -0.46 -9.26
C LYS A 120 -17.55 1.05 -9.25
N ARG A 121 -16.62 1.61 -8.46
CA ARG A 121 -16.34 3.05 -8.48
C ARG A 121 -15.30 3.38 -9.53
N SER A 122 -15.48 4.50 -10.21
CA SER A 122 -14.48 5.11 -11.09
C SER A 122 -13.98 6.42 -10.50
N PHE A 123 -12.72 6.71 -10.82
CA PHE A 123 -12.01 7.91 -10.43
C PHE A 123 -11.57 8.62 -11.70
N THR A 124 -11.71 9.94 -11.73
CA THR A 124 -11.26 10.74 -12.87
C THR A 124 -10.27 11.78 -12.37
N TYR A 125 -9.08 11.79 -12.95
CA TYR A 125 -7.98 12.68 -12.58
C TYR A 125 -7.67 13.65 -13.72
N ASP A 126 -7.40 14.92 -13.39
CA ASP A 126 -6.69 15.80 -14.29
C ASP A 126 -5.19 15.48 -14.20
N ILE A 127 -4.64 14.95 -15.27
CA ILE A 127 -3.23 14.53 -15.34
C ILE A 127 -2.40 15.45 -16.25
N THR A 128 -2.91 16.61 -16.59
CA THR A 128 -2.28 17.53 -17.56
C THR A 128 -0.85 17.91 -17.14
N SER A 129 -0.64 18.16 -15.85
CA SER A 129 0.67 18.53 -15.28
C SER A 129 1.71 17.41 -15.31
N LEU A 130 1.28 16.15 -15.41
CA LEU A 130 2.14 14.97 -15.41
C LEU A 130 2.58 14.57 -16.83
N LEU A 131 1.89 15.07 -17.85
CA LEU A 131 2.20 14.79 -19.25
C LEU A 131 3.31 15.70 -19.80
N ASN A 132 4.08 15.15 -20.74
CA ASN A 132 4.78 15.98 -21.72
C ASN A 132 3.76 16.44 -22.78
N THR A 133 3.34 17.68 -22.72
CA THR A 133 2.21 18.20 -23.52
C THR A 133 2.59 18.60 -24.94
N LYS A 134 3.86 18.51 -25.33
CA LYS A 134 4.34 18.91 -26.67
C LYS A 134 3.78 17.97 -27.74
N LYS A 135 3.56 18.49 -28.96
CA LYS A 135 3.28 17.67 -30.13
C LYS A 135 4.39 16.62 -30.33
N SER A 136 3.99 15.44 -30.72
CA SER A 136 4.87 14.28 -30.97
C SER A 136 5.67 13.80 -29.75
N ALA A 137 5.35 14.29 -28.55
CA ALA A 137 5.93 13.75 -27.33
C ALA A 137 5.28 12.43 -26.93
N ASP A 138 6.09 11.51 -26.46
CA ASP A 138 5.62 10.24 -25.91
C ASP A 138 5.30 10.42 -24.41
N ASN A 139 4.23 9.75 -23.98
CA ASN A 139 3.80 9.68 -22.60
C ASN A 139 3.47 8.25 -22.24
N MET A 140 3.82 7.82 -21.06
CA MET A 140 3.54 6.49 -20.55
C MET A 140 2.47 6.55 -19.46
N LEU A 141 1.40 5.80 -19.66
CA LEU A 141 0.40 5.50 -18.64
C LEU A 141 0.70 4.13 -18.06
N SER A 142 0.72 4.01 -16.75
CA SER A 142 0.93 2.71 -16.11
C SER A 142 0.09 2.56 -14.86
N VAL A 143 -0.30 1.31 -14.59
CA VAL A 143 -1.20 0.96 -13.50
C VAL A 143 -0.67 -0.31 -12.84
N GLN A 144 -0.55 -0.27 -11.51
CA GLN A 144 -0.34 -1.44 -10.69
C GLN A 144 -1.69 -1.85 -10.12
N VAL A 145 -2.08 -3.11 -10.24
CA VAL A 145 -3.30 -3.65 -9.65
C VAL A 145 -2.96 -4.87 -8.81
N THR A 146 -3.39 -4.87 -7.56
CA THR A 146 -3.25 -5.99 -6.62
C THR A 146 -4.60 -6.61 -6.33
N PRO A 147 -4.68 -7.86 -5.85
CA PRO A 147 -5.96 -8.56 -5.65
C PRO A 147 -7.00 -7.78 -4.83
N GLY A 148 -6.59 -7.15 -3.72
CA GLY A 148 -7.47 -6.34 -2.88
C GLY A 148 -8.72 -7.11 -2.43
N TRP A 149 -9.87 -6.44 -2.39
CA TRP A 149 -11.14 -7.11 -2.07
C TRP A 149 -11.76 -7.86 -3.24
N TRP A 150 -11.22 -7.73 -4.45
CA TRP A 150 -11.78 -8.37 -5.64
C TRP A 150 -11.36 -9.83 -5.78
N ALA A 151 -10.06 -10.10 -5.78
CA ALA A 151 -9.50 -11.40 -6.10
C ALA A 151 -8.70 -12.01 -4.93
N ASP A 152 -8.75 -11.40 -3.75
CA ASP A 152 -8.14 -11.93 -2.54
C ASP A 152 -9.19 -12.67 -1.69
N LYS A 153 -8.73 -13.30 -0.62
CA LYS A 153 -9.63 -13.93 0.35
C LYS A 153 -10.42 -12.87 1.11
N ILE A 154 -11.71 -13.14 1.25
CA ILE A 154 -12.55 -12.40 2.19
C ILE A 154 -12.47 -13.11 3.54
N ILE A 155 -12.41 -12.35 4.62
CA ILE A 155 -12.43 -12.92 5.99
C ILE A 155 -13.76 -13.61 6.20
N THR A 156 -13.76 -14.93 6.01
CA THR A 156 -14.79 -15.82 6.50
C THR A 156 -14.12 -16.87 7.38
N PRO A 157 -14.84 -17.52 8.29
CA PRO A 157 -14.29 -18.64 9.04
C PRO A 157 -13.73 -19.76 8.16
N ALA A 158 -14.12 -19.81 6.89
CA ALA A 158 -13.69 -20.81 5.93
C ALA A 158 -12.54 -20.36 5.00
N GLY A 159 -12.17 -19.06 5.01
CA GLY A 159 -11.07 -18.51 4.20
C GLY A 159 -11.21 -18.82 2.72
N HIS A 160 -12.00 -18.03 1.98
CA HIS A 160 -12.19 -18.24 0.53
C HIS A 160 -11.53 -17.15 -0.28
N ASP A 161 -10.53 -17.52 -1.08
CA ASP A 161 -9.96 -16.67 -2.10
C ASP A 161 -10.83 -16.66 -3.36
N GLY A 162 -10.86 -15.53 -4.06
CA GLY A 162 -11.59 -15.41 -5.31
C GLY A 162 -13.11 -15.61 -5.22
N MET A 163 -13.72 -15.35 -4.06
CA MET A 163 -15.18 -15.44 -3.90
C MET A 163 -15.95 -14.46 -4.77
N ILE A 164 -15.35 -13.29 -5.05
CA ILE A 164 -15.99 -12.23 -5.83
C ILE A 164 -15.50 -12.28 -7.26
N GLY A 165 -14.19 -12.23 -7.47
CA GLY A 165 -13.54 -12.30 -8.77
C GLY A 165 -12.28 -13.15 -8.73
N LYS A 166 -11.74 -13.48 -9.89
CA LYS A 166 -10.63 -14.45 -10.03
C LYS A 166 -9.34 -13.80 -10.51
N LYS A 167 -9.43 -12.77 -11.37
CA LYS A 167 -8.28 -12.05 -11.91
C LYS A 167 -8.41 -10.56 -11.68
N CYS A 168 -7.31 -9.92 -11.35
CA CYS A 168 -7.20 -8.47 -11.37
C CYS A 168 -7.44 -7.95 -12.78
N ALA A 169 -8.12 -6.81 -12.90
CA ALA A 169 -8.31 -6.15 -14.19
C ALA A 169 -8.30 -4.63 -14.05
N PHE A 170 -8.00 -3.98 -15.15
CA PHE A 170 -8.03 -2.52 -15.26
C PHE A 170 -8.89 -2.09 -16.44
N ARG A 171 -9.61 -0.97 -16.29
CA ARG A 171 -10.33 -0.29 -17.34
C ARG A 171 -10.13 1.21 -17.20
N GLY A 172 -9.79 1.89 -18.28
CA GLY A 172 -9.56 3.33 -18.25
C GLY A 172 -9.87 4.00 -19.59
N VAL A 173 -10.18 5.29 -19.52
CA VAL A 173 -10.35 6.17 -20.69
C VAL A 173 -9.62 7.46 -20.42
N LEU A 174 -8.68 7.81 -21.30
CA LEU A 174 -7.99 9.08 -21.31
C LEU A 174 -8.65 10.00 -22.35
N GLU A 175 -9.12 11.18 -21.94
CA GLU A 175 -9.49 12.28 -22.83
C GLU A 175 -8.32 13.26 -22.94
N LEU A 176 -7.83 13.47 -24.16
CA LEU A 176 -6.92 14.57 -24.47
C LEU A 176 -7.69 15.68 -25.19
N THR A 177 -7.50 16.91 -24.74
CA THR A 177 -7.92 18.12 -25.45
C THR A 177 -6.68 18.78 -26.06
N PHE A 178 -6.70 19.03 -27.35
CA PHE A 178 -5.58 19.63 -28.09
C PHE A 178 -5.72 21.16 -28.21
N ALA A 179 -4.64 21.81 -28.63
CA ALA A 179 -4.59 23.26 -28.69
C ALA A 179 -5.57 23.87 -29.71
N ASP A 180 -6.03 23.11 -30.68
CA ASP A 180 -7.08 23.50 -31.66
C ASP A 180 -8.50 23.29 -31.13
N GLY A 181 -8.65 22.83 -29.88
CA GLY A 181 -9.94 22.54 -29.26
C GLY A 181 -10.50 21.15 -29.57
N THR A 182 -9.86 20.36 -30.44
CA THR A 182 -10.29 18.98 -30.72
C THR A 182 -10.04 18.07 -29.51
N LYS A 183 -10.89 17.04 -29.36
CA LYS A 183 -10.79 16.05 -28.31
C LYS A 183 -10.61 14.66 -28.87
N LYS A 184 -9.82 13.84 -28.19
CA LYS A 184 -9.64 12.43 -28.52
C LYS A 184 -9.69 11.56 -27.27
N LEU A 185 -10.37 10.42 -27.39
CA LEU A 185 -10.47 9.42 -26.33
C LEU A 185 -9.57 8.23 -26.65
N TYR A 186 -8.83 7.76 -25.64
CA TYR A 186 -7.97 6.59 -25.70
C TYR A 186 -8.39 5.64 -24.57
N GLY A 187 -8.95 4.49 -24.93
CA GLY A 187 -9.42 3.49 -23.97
C GLY A 187 -8.46 2.31 -23.81
N THR A 188 -8.62 1.60 -22.71
CA THR A 188 -7.94 0.31 -22.53
C THR A 188 -8.41 -0.70 -23.57
N ASN A 189 -7.46 -1.40 -24.19
CA ASN A 189 -7.68 -2.45 -25.18
C ASN A 189 -6.49 -3.41 -25.22
N THR A 190 -6.59 -4.50 -25.95
CA THR A 190 -5.54 -5.52 -26.04
C THR A 190 -4.44 -5.22 -27.06
N ALA A 191 -4.62 -4.20 -27.90
CA ALA A 191 -3.65 -3.83 -28.94
C ALA A 191 -2.62 -2.81 -28.46
N ASP A 192 -3.08 -1.77 -27.74
CA ASP A 192 -2.26 -0.62 -27.35
C ASP A 192 -1.69 -0.74 -25.93
N TRP A 193 -2.17 -1.72 -25.16
CA TRP A 193 -1.71 -1.98 -23.81
C TRP A 193 -0.85 -3.23 -23.71
N LYS A 194 0.07 -3.22 -22.77
CA LYS A 194 0.85 -4.37 -22.33
C LYS A 194 0.49 -4.67 -20.87
N ALA A 195 0.51 -5.93 -20.50
CA ALA A 195 0.24 -6.36 -19.12
C ALA A 195 1.04 -7.59 -18.74
N GLY A 196 1.26 -7.76 -17.44
CA GLY A 196 1.93 -8.94 -16.88
C GLY A 196 2.10 -8.84 -15.37
N ILE A 197 2.41 -9.96 -14.74
CA ILE A 197 2.83 -10.03 -13.34
C ILE A 197 4.26 -9.54 -13.25
N ALA A 198 4.47 -8.38 -12.66
CA ALA A 198 5.76 -7.71 -12.62
C ALA A 198 5.89 -6.84 -11.36
N GLY A 199 7.04 -6.18 -11.26
CA GLY A 199 7.30 -5.19 -10.23
C GLY A 199 7.72 -5.76 -8.89
N PRO A 200 7.97 -4.87 -7.92
CA PRO A 200 8.50 -5.23 -6.61
C PRO A 200 7.48 -5.87 -5.68
N VAL A 201 6.18 -5.61 -5.84
CA VAL A 201 5.13 -6.26 -5.04
C VAL A 201 4.94 -7.69 -5.55
N THR A 202 5.47 -8.66 -4.81
CA THR A 202 5.49 -10.08 -5.19
C THR A 202 4.33 -10.87 -4.59
N HIS A 203 3.71 -10.33 -3.56
CA HIS A 203 2.47 -10.79 -2.96
C HIS A 203 1.75 -9.58 -2.35
N ALA A 204 0.43 -9.54 -2.50
CA ALA A 204 -0.39 -8.54 -1.85
C ALA A 204 -1.76 -9.10 -1.50
N ALA A 205 -2.15 -8.89 -0.25
CA ALA A 205 -3.45 -9.25 0.28
C ALA A 205 -3.91 -8.15 1.24
N ILE A 206 -5.15 -7.70 1.09
CA ILE A 206 -5.66 -6.60 1.91
C ILE A 206 -5.58 -6.91 3.41
N PHE A 207 -5.72 -8.18 3.77
CA PHE A 207 -5.73 -8.63 5.15
C PHE A 207 -4.42 -9.28 5.62
N ASP A 208 -3.67 -9.95 4.73
CA ASP A 208 -2.45 -10.66 5.12
C ASP A 208 -1.19 -9.83 4.95
N GLY A 209 -1.27 -8.75 4.16
CA GLY A 209 -0.18 -7.82 4.00
C GLY A 209 0.49 -7.85 2.63
N GLU A 210 1.75 -7.42 2.58
CA GLU A 210 2.48 -7.18 1.35
C GLU A 210 3.90 -7.74 1.44
N ASP A 211 4.35 -8.45 0.38
CA ASP A 211 5.75 -8.81 0.18
C ASP A 211 6.33 -7.94 -0.93
N TYR A 212 7.38 -7.20 -0.61
CA TYR A 212 8.06 -6.27 -1.50
C TYR A 212 9.52 -6.70 -1.72
N ASP A 213 9.90 -6.95 -2.97
CA ASP A 213 11.27 -7.25 -3.37
C ASP A 213 11.88 -6.07 -4.13
N ALA A 214 12.69 -5.27 -3.45
CA ALA A 214 13.30 -4.06 -4.01
C ALA A 214 14.38 -4.32 -5.08
N ARG A 215 14.73 -5.59 -5.35
CA ARG A 215 15.60 -5.98 -6.47
C ARG A 215 14.84 -5.94 -7.81
N ARG A 216 13.51 -5.96 -7.76
CA ARG A 216 12.65 -5.92 -8.94
C ARG A 216 12.29 -4.49 -9.32
N GLN A 217 12.20 -4.24 -10.62
CA GLN A 217 11.80 -2.94 -11.15
C GLN A 217 10.29 -2.86 -11.37
N PRO A 218 9.67 -1.69 -11.16
CA PRO A 218 8.26 -1.46 -11.51
C PRO A 218 7.96 -1.82 -12.97
N GLY A 219 6.72 -2.20 -13.27
CA GLY A 219 6.32 -2.64 -14.61
C GLY A 219 6.56 -1.60 -15.70
N TYR A 220 6.47 -0.31 -15.37
CA TYR A 220 6.79 0.76 -16.33
C TYR A 220 8.28 0.84 -16.70
N ASN A 221 9.18 0.23 -15.95
CA ASN A 221 10.61 0.10 -16.29
C ASN A 221 10.95 -1.23 -16.97
N THR A 222 9.98 -2.12 -17.12
CA THR A 222 10.16 -3.48 -17.67
C THR A 222 9.10 -3.83 -18.72
N VAL A 223 8.69 -2.85 -19.53
CA VAL A 223 7.61 -3.00 -20.54
C VAL A 223 7.91 -4.07 -21.56
N ASP A 224 9.19 -4.30 -21.86
CA ASP A 224 9.69 -5.36 -22.73
C ASP A 224 9.38 -6.79 -22.21
N LYS A 225 9.16 -6.93 -20.93
CA LYS A 225 8.79 -8.21 -20.28
C LYS A 225 7.28 -8.42 -20.19
N LEU A 226 6.48 -7.40 -20.54
CA LEU A 226 5.02 -7.49 -20.53
C LEU A 226 4.51 -7.98 -21.88
N SER A 227 3.39 -8.70 -21.87
CA SER A 227 2.71 -9.23 -23.06
C SER A 227 1.44 -8.47 -23.36
N SER A 228 0.75 -8.85 -24.45
CA SER A 228 -0.60 -8.34 -24.71
C SER A 228 -1.56 -8.83 -23.62
N PRO A 229 -2.42 -7.97 -23.08
CA PRO A 229 -3.43 -8.38 -22.12
C PRO A 229 -4.53 -9.20 -22.78
N GLU A 230 -5.31 -9.88 -21.97
CA GLU A 230 -6.57 -10.51 -22.39
C GLU A 230 -7.78 -9.66 -21.98
N VAL A 231 -8.91 -9.81 -22.69
CA VAL A 231 -10.17 -9.18 -22.30
C VAL A 231 -10.70 -9.90 -21.06
N ASN A 232 -11.02 -9.12 -20.01
CA ASN A 232 -11.69 -9.65 -18.83
C ASN A 232 -13.21 -9.43 -18.93
N THR A 233 -13.99 -10.47 -18.69
CA THR A 233 -15.46 -10.45 -18.76
C THR A 233 -16.12 -10.78 -17.42
N GLU A 234 -15.35 -10.81 -16.33
CA GLU A 234 -15.87 -11.20 -15.00
C GLU A 234 -16.84 -10.18 -14.39
N PHE A 235 -16.73 -8.90 -14.79
CA PHE A 235 -17.59 -7.84 -14.28
C PHE A 235 -18.50 -7.28 -15.37
N GLY A 236 -19.80 -7.46 -15.20
CA GLY A 236 -20.85 -6.93 -16.10
C GLY A 236 -21.76 -5.87 -15.48
N GLY A 237 -21.43 -5.36 -14.29
CA GLY A 237 -22.22 -4.34 -13.61
C GLY A 237 -21.88 -2.91 -14.03
N ASP A 238 -22.45 -1.94 -13.32
CA ASP A 238 -22.27 -0.52 -13.58
C ASP A 238 -20.96 0.03 -13.02
N ILE A 239 -20.32 0.90 -13.79
CA ILE A 239 -19.17 1.69 -13.33
C ILE A 239 -19.70 3.09 -13.02
N LEU A 240 -19.71 3.45 -11.74
CA LEU A 240 -20.25 4.72 -11.26
C LEU A 240 -19.11 5.62 -10.76
N PRO A 241 -19.20 6.94 -10.97
CA PRO A 241 -18.25 7.88 -10.38
C PRO A 241 -18.18 7.70 -8.87
N THR A 242 -17.01 7.90 -8.30
CA THR A 242 -16.90 7.99 -6.84
C THR A 242 -17.76 9.11 -6.30
N ASN A 243 -18.43 8.89 -5.19
CA ASN A 243 -19.41 9.79 -4.61
C ASN A 243 -19.18 10.07 -3.13
N GLY A 244 -18.02 9.74 -2.60
CA GLY A 244 -17.86 9.84 -1.17
C GLY A 244 -16.46 9.69 -0.64
N ALA A 245 -16.40 9.42 0.64
CA ALA A 245 -15.20 9.41 1.43
C ALA A 245 -14.13 8.47 0.86
N GLU A 246 -13.16 9.04 0.19
CA GLU A 246 -11.96 8.36 -0.26
C GLU A 246 -11.04 8.09 0.93
N VAL A 247 -10.13 7.14 0.79
CA VAL A 247 -9.17 6.81 1.85
C VAL A 247 -7.84 7.50 1.58
N TYR A 248 -7.30 8.15 2.61
CA TYR A 248 -6.06 8.90 2.55
C TYR A 248 -5.10 8.48 3.65
N LEU A 249 -3.82 8.65 3.40
CA LEU A 249 -2.81 8.64 4.45
C LEU A 249 -2.86 9.95 5.23
N ARG A 250 -2.65 9.86 6.56
CA ARG A 250 -2.59 11.02 7.47
C ARG A 250 -1.20 11.13 8.11
N PRO A 251 -0.18 11.55 7.32
CA PRO A 251 1.17 11.71 7.85
C PRO A 251 1.26 12.80 8.95
N ASP A 252 0.32 13.73 8.97
CA ASP A 252 0.18 14.73 10.02
C ASP A 252 -0.22 14.12 11.38
N LEU A 253 -0.84 12.93 11.39
CA LEU A 253 -1.22 12.16 12.57
C LEU A 253 -0.27 10.96 12.83
N ALA A 254 0.85 10.88 12.13
CA ALA A 254 1.76 9.74 12.23
C ALA A 254 2.30 9.56 13.66
N LEU A 255 2.17 8.35 14.18
CA LEU A 255 2.66 7.97 15.49
C LEU A 255 4.14 7.56 15.43
N SER A 256 4.91 8.00 16.40
CA SER A 256 6.28 7.53 16.65
C SER A 256 6.28 6.48 17.76
N PRO A 257 7.25 5.56 17.78
CA PRO A 257 7.37 4.58 18.87
C PRO A 257 7.50 5.25 20.24
N VAL A 258 6.73 4.77 21.21
CA VAL A 258 6.85 5.17 22.62
C VAL A 258 7.73 4.19 23.40
N LYS A 259 7.86 2.94 22.90
CA LYS A 259 8.73 1.93 23.47
C LYS A 259 9.28 1.03 22.38
N VAL A 260 10.57 0.70 22.46
CA VAL A 260 11.23 -0.27 21.57
C VAL A 260 12.18 -1.12 22.41
N TYR A 261 12.05 -2.44 22.30
CA TYR A 261 12.94 -3.39 22.96
C TYR A 261 13.23 -4.61 22.10
N VAL A 262 14.34 -5.25 22.39
CA VAL A 262 14.83 -6.44 21.70
C VAL A 262 14.89 -7.61 22.67
N TRP A 263 14.44 -8.77 22.22
CA TRP A 263 14.56 -10.03 22.91
C TRP A 263 14.90 -11.17 21.93
N GLU A 264 15.50 -12.24 22.43
CA GLU A 264 15.83 -13.42 21.63
C GLU A 264 15.47 -14.73 22.32
N ARG A 265 15.14 -14.70 23.61
CA ARG A 265 14.75 -15.87 24.41
C ARG A 265 13.68 -15.51 25.44
N ALA A 266 13.05 -16.55 25.97
CA ALA A 266 12.12 -16.43 27.09
C ALA A 266 12.56 -17.35 28.23
N GLU A 267 12.18 -16.99 29.46
CA GLU A 267 12.48 -17.74 30.68
C GLU A 267 11.22 -17.94 31.53
N GLY A 268 11.29 -18.84 32.51
CA GLY A 268 10.25 -19.04 33.53
C GLY A 268 9.01 -19.78 33.04
N ALA A 269 9.08 -20.45 31.87
CA ALA A 269 7.97 -21.26 31.35
C ALA A 269 7.67 -22.43 32.29
N LYS A 270 6.39 -22.60 32.65
CA LYS A 270 5.86 -23.78 33.32
C LYS A 270 5.11 -24.64 32.33
N ASP A 271 4.66 -25.81 32.73
CA ASP A 271 3.89 -26.69 31.87
C ASP A 271 2.65 -26.01 31.30
N GLY A 272 2.56 -25.98 29.95
CA GLY A 272 1.52 -25.30 29.20
C GLY A 272 1.63 -23.78 29.13
N GLU A 273 2.74 -23.18 29.60
CA GLU A 273 3.03 -21.74 29.55
C GLU A 273 4.21 -21.46 28.59
N TYR A 274 4.34 -20.20 28.14
CA TYR A 274 5.43 -19.76 27.26
C TYR A 274 6.54 -18.99 27.99
N GLY A 275 6.35 -18.69 29.30
CA GLY A 275 7.28 -17.87 30.07
C GLY A 275 7.22 -16.38 29.67
N LYS A 276 8.31 -15.68 29.97
CA LYS A 276 8.44 -14.23 29.76
C LYS A 276 9.70 -13.90 28.97
N VAL A 277 9.63 -12.94 28.06
CA VAL A 277 10.78 -12.47 27.28
C VAL A 277 11.87 -11.90 28.19
N VAL A 278 13.12 -12.23 27.90
CA VAL A 278 14.28 -11.58 28.49
C VAL A 278 14.70 -10.43 27.58
N VAL A 279 14.49 -9.20 28.04
CA VAL A 279 14.87 -8.01 27.27
C VAL A 279 16.40 -7.92 27.21
N LYS A 280 16.95 -7.94 26.00
CA LYS A 280 18.38 -7.85 25.72
C LYS A 280 18.85 -6.41 25.69
N ARG A 281 18.08 -5.53 25.07
CA ARG A 281 18.32 -4.07 25.00
C ARG A 281 17.03 -3.32 24.73
N GLU A 282 17.04 -2.06 25.10
CA GLU A 282 15.97 -1.09 24.81
C GLU A 282 16.55 0.09 24.03
N TYR A 283 15.70 0.72 23.22
CA TYR A 283 16.07 1.93 22.48
C TYR A 283 15.28 3.13 23.00
N ALA A 284 15.99 4.24 23.20
CA ALA A 284 15.33 5.51 23.49
C ALA A 284 14.50 5.97 22.26
N PRO A 285 13.37 6.63 22.45
CA PRO A 285 12.57 7.17 21.35
C PRO A 285 13.40 8.01 20.38
N GLY A 286 13.19 7.78 19.08
CA GLY A 286 13.90 8.51 18.01
C GLY A 286 15.33 8.05 17.72
N ARG A 287 15.82 7.01 18.37
CA ARG A 287 17.09 6.37 18.03
C ARG A 287 16.93 5.35 16.92
N SER A 288 17.96 5.18 16.12
CA SER A 288 18.05 4.08 15.15
C SER A 288 17.99 2.73 15.88
N ILE A 289 17.33 1.78 15.26
CA ILE A 289 17.12 0.42 15.79
C ILE A 289 17.97 -0.54 14.96
N GLU A 290 18.87 -1.26 15.61
CA GLU A 290 19.62 -2.35 14.99
C GLU A 290 18.86 -3.66 15.18
N VAL A 291 18.66 -4.40 14.11
CA VAL A 291 18.02 -5.71 14.09
C VAL A 291 19.03 -6.71 13.60
N HIS A 292 19.36 -7.71 14.43
CA HIS A 292 20.28 -8.80 14.06
C HIS A 292 19.53 -10.11 13.86
N PRO A 293 20.08 -11.05 13.06
CA PRO A 293 19.49 -12.38 12.88
C PRO A 293 19.21 -13.07 14.22
N GLY A 294 18.02 -13.67 14.34
CA GLY A 294 17.58 -14.37 15.56
C GLY A 294 17.01 -13.48 16.65
N GLU A 295 17.11 -12.17 16.52
CA GLU A 295 16.47 -11.22 17.43
C GLU A 295 15.04 -10.90 17.03
N ASN A 296 14.22 -10.58 18.02
CA ASN A 296 12.87 -10.05 17.85
C ASN A 296 12.83 -8.63 18.42
N VAL A 297 12.54 -7.66 17.57
CA VAL A 297 12.33 -6.27 18.00
C VAL A 297 10.83 -6.05 18.17
N VAL A 298 10.43 -5.53 19.33
CA VAL A 298 9.06 -5.08 19.58
C VAL A 298 9.02 -3.57 19.57
N VAL A 299 8.17 -3.04 18.71
CA VAL A 299 7.88 -1.60 18.59
C VAL A 299 6.46 -1.35 19.09
N ASP A 300 6.29 -0.50 20.10
CA ASP A 300 5.00 -0.05 20.62
C ASP A 300 4.76 1.41 20.26
N PHE A 301 3.70 1.69 19.53
CA PHE A 301 3.28 3.04 19.15
C PHE A 301 2.37 3.72 20.20
N GLY A 302 2.01 3.01 21.27
CA GLY A 302 1.20 3.53 22.37
C GLY A 302 -0.29 3.65 22.09
N GLN A 303 -0.69 3.65 20.82
CA GLN A 303 -2.07 3.78 20.39
C GLN A 303 -2.39 2.80 19.27
N ASN A 304 -3.54 2.11 19.37
CA ASN A 304 -4.07 1.29 18.29
C ASN A 304 -4.80 2.17 17.26
N CYS A 305 -4.48 1.99 15.99
CA CYS A 305 -5.17 2.70 14.90
C CYS A 305 -5.12 1.91 13.60
N ALA A 306 -6.03 2.21 12.69
CA ALA A 306 -5.94 1.77 11.30
C ALA A 306 -4.81 2.56 10.62
N ALA A 307 -3.74 1.87 10.20
CA ALA A 307 -2.53 2.53 9.74
C ALA A 307 -1.70 1.63 8.80
N VAL A 308 -0.69 2.21 8.19
CA VAL A 308 0.38 1.51 7.50
C VAL A 308 1.73 1.85 8.15
N PRO A 309 2.66 0.88 8.28
CA PRO A 309 4.00 1.15 8.77
C PRO A 309 4.82 1.87 7.68
N SER A 310 5.54 2.90 8.07
CA SER A 310 6.46 3.66 7.20
C SER A 310 7.87 3.56 7.75
N PHE A 311 8.81 3.20 6.90
CA PHE A 311 10.20 2.95 7.27
C PHE A 311 11.17 3.86 6.53
N VAL A 312 12.25 4.22 7.21
CA VAL A 312 13.53 4.59 6.62
C VAL A 312 14.56 3.63 7.19
N PHE A 313 15.14 2.80 6.34
CA PHE A 313 16.02 1.71 6.79
C PHE A 313 17.09 1.39 5.76
N LYS A 314 18.12 0.67 6.17
CA LYS A 314 19.15 0.13 5.30
C LYS A 314 19.50 -1.30 5.71
N GLY A 315 19.83 -2.11 4.72
CA GLY A 315 20.23 -3.50 4.88
C GLY A 315 20.98 -3.96 3.63
N LYS A 316 21.68 -5.05 3.74
CA LYS A 316 22.40 -5.69 2.65
C LYS A 316 21.42 -6.20 1.59
N GLU A 317 21.80 -6.13 0.32
CA GLU A 317 21.02 -6.72 -0.77
C GLU A 317 20.65 -8.19 -0.50
N GLY A 318 19.38 -8.53 -0.72
CA GLY A 318 18.83 -9.85 -0.46
C GLY A 318 18.40 -10.10 0.98
N THR A 319 18.76 -9.25 1.93
CA THR A 319 18.24 -9.31 3.30
C THR A 319 16.73 -9.10 3.29
N THR A 320 16.00 -9.90 4.05
CA THR A 320 14.55 -9.73 4.23
C THR A 320 14.24 -9.29 5.66
N LEU A 321 13.56 -8.16 5.79
CA LEU A 321 12.96 -7.68 7.03
C LEU A 321 11.49 -8.11 7.05
N THR A 322 11.05 -8.74 8.13
CA THR A 322 9.67 -9.16 8.35
C THR A 322 9.07 -8.37 9.51
N CYS A 323 7.94 -7.73 9.26
CA CYS A 323 7.15 -7.00 10.25
C CYS A 323 5.80 -7.67 10.43
N VAL A 324 5.45 -8.03 11.66
CA VAL A 324 4.13 -8.58 12.02
C VAL A 324 3.42 -7.57 12.89
N MET A 325 2.26 -7.12 12.43
CA MET A 325 1.41 -6.15 13.12
C MET A 325 0.47 -6.83 14.11
N SER A 326 0.21 -6.19 15.26
CA SER A 326 -0.71 -6.70 16.27
C SER A 326 -1.25 -5.58 17.17
N GLU A 327 -2.35 -5.88 17.83
CA GLU A 327 -2.98 -4.99 18.80
C GLU A 327 -2.51 -5.23 20.23
N LEU A 328 -2.02 -6.44 20.54
CA LEU A 328 -1.76 -6.92 21.90
C LEU A 328 -0.38 -7.55 22.04
N LEU A 329 0.17 -7.50 23.25
CA LEU A 329 1.24 -8.37 23.69
C LEU A 329 0.68 -9.68 24.24
N ASN A 330 1.45 -10.75 24.12
CA ASN A 330 1.18 -12.01 24.81
C ASN A 330 1.30 -11.85 26.33
N ASP A 331 0.50 -12.62 27.06
CA ASP A 331 0.52 -12.69 28.52
C ASP A 331 1.30 -13.92 29.06
N GLY A 332 1.87 -14.73 28.17
CA GLY A 332 2.67 -15.90 28.51
C GLY A 332 1.90 -17.13 28.97
N ASN A 333 0.60 -17.04 29.16
CA ASN A 333 -0.22 -18.11 29.75
C ASN A 333 -0.58 -19.27 28.80
N GLY A 334 -0.15 -19.21 27.53
CA GLY A 334 -0.35 -20.28 26.57
C GLY A 334 -1.81 -20.69 26.40
N ALA A 335 -2.07 -21.98 26.48
CA ALA A 335 -3.43 -22.55 26.36
C ALA A 335 -4.41 -22.13 27.47
N LYS A 336 -3.95 -21.53 28.55
CA LYS A 336 -4.78 -21.02 29.64
C LYS A 336 -5.43 -19.67 29.31
N SER A 337 -4.93 -18.97 28.29
CA SER A 337 -5.45 -17.70 27.81
C SER A 337 -5.98 -17.82 26.39
N ARG A 338 -7.03 -17.05 26.10
CA ARG A 338 -7.64 -17.06 24.77
C ARG A 338 -6.70 -16.46 23.74
N GLY A 339 -6.23 -17.31 22.81
CA GLY A 339 -5.51 -16.88 21.63
C GLY A 339 -4.07 -16.44 21.83
N MET A 340 -3.46 -16.67 23.01
CA MET A 340 -2.06 -16.35 23.26
C MET A 340 -1.13 -17.39 22.61
N ASP A 341 -0.06 -16.94 21.96
CA ASP A 341 0.79 -17.74 21.08
C ASP A 341 2.30 -17.59 21.37
N GLY A 342 2.67 -16.93 22.46
CA GLY A 342 4.07 -16.70 22.80
C GLY A 342 4.30 -16.23 24.24
N PRO A 343 5.56 -16.00 24.61
CA PRO A 343 5.93 -15.56 25.96
C PRO A 343 5.40 -14.17 26.28
N GLU A 344 5.15 -13.91 27.55
CA GLU A 344 4.76 -12.59 28.06
C GLU A 344 5.73 -11.52 27.55
N GLY A 345 5.19 -10.46 26.93
CA GLY A 345 5.96 -9.37 26.35
C GLY A 345 6.39 -9.59 24.90
N SER A 346 6.10 -10.74 24.28
CA SER A 346 6.18 -10.87 22.82
C SER A 346 4.89 -10.36 22.17
N VAL A 347 4.94 -10.08 20.86
CA VAL A 347 3.77 -9.64 20.10
C VAL A 347 2.86 -10.84 19.82
N HIS A 348 1.56 -10.69 20.12
CA HIS A 348 0.56 -11.71 19.82
C HIS A 348 0.31 -11.77 18.30
N ARG A 349 0.50 -12.94 17.69
CA ARG A 349 0.49 -13.13 16.23
C ARG A 349 -0.79 -13.76 15.69
N LEU A 350 -1.49 -14.54 16.52
CA LEU A 350 -2.70 -15.28 16.14
C LEU A 350 -3.97 -14.40 16.28
N ASN A 351 -3.94 -13.21 15.75
CA ASN A 351 -5.10 -12.31 15.83
C ASN A 351 -6.19 -12.71 14.86
N LEU A 352 -7.18 -13.50 15.31
CA LEU A 352 -8.42 -13.87 14.59
C LEU A 352 -8.21 -14.54 13.22
N ARG A 353 -7.01 -14.92 12.85
CA ARG A 353 -6.66 -15.47 11.54
C ARG A 353 -6.02 -16.83 11.67
N ILE A 354 -6.00 -17.55 10.55
CA ILE A 354 -5.35 -18.85 10.47
C ILE A 354 -3.88 -18.71 10.87
N PRO A 355 -3.36 -19.62 11.71
CA PRO A 355 -1.95 -19.65 12.08
C PRO A 355 -1.07 -19.57 10.82
N ASP A 356 0.05 -18.84 10.92
CA ASP A 356 1.09 -18.67 9.90
C ASP A 356 0.81 -17.67 8.77
N THR A 357 -0.40 -17.16 8.62
CA THR A 357 -0.74 -16.09 7.65
C THR A 357 -0.91 -14.72 8.30
N GLY A 358 -0.27 -14.49 9.43
CA GLY A 358 -0.43 -13.26 10.20
C GLY A 358 -0.21 -12.00 9.36
N MET A 359 -0.91 -10.92 9.74
CA MET A 359 -0.77 -9.58 9.17
C MET A 359 0.70 -9.17 9.15
N ARG A 360 1.34 -9.23 7.98
CA ARG A 360 2.78 -8.98 7.88
C ARG A 360 3.17 -8.23 6.63
N VAL A 361 4.27 -7.53 6.74
CA VAL A 361 4.98 -6.92 5.62
C VAL A 361 6.38 -7.52 5.58
N ASN A 362 6.76 -8.04 4.41
CA ASN A 362 8.11 -8.46 4.13
C ASN A 362 8.76 -7.48 3.15
N TYR A 363 9.97 -7.04 3.46
CA TYR A 363 10.75 -6.19 2.57
C TYR A 363 12.11 -6.84 2.30
N THR A 364 12.38 -7.18 1.04
CA THR A 364 13.68 -7.68 0.61
C THR A 364 14.50 -6.54 0.01
N PHE A 365 15.68 -6.27 0.57
CA PHE A 365 16.54 -5.16 0.17
C PHE A 365 17.14 -5.37 -1.22
N GLY A 366 17.12 -4.32 -2.04
CA GLY A 366 17.73 -4.28 -3.37
C GLY A 366 19.05 -3.52 -3.43
N HIS A 367 19.49 -2.91 -2.33
CA HIS A 367 20.74 -2.15 -2.23
C HIS A 367 21.36 -2.34 -0.86
N SER A 368 22.70 -2.30 -0.78
CA SER A 368 23.44 -2.57 0.45
C SER A 368 23.86 -1.32 1.24
N ASP A 369 23.96 -0.16 0.60
CA ASP A 369 24.73 0.96 1.20
C ASP A 369 23.91 2.22 1.48
N LYS A 370 22.64 2.27 1.03
CA LYS A 370 21.81 3.47 1.16
C LYS A 370 20.56 3.20 1.95
N ALA A 371 20.23 4.13 2.82
CA ALA A 371 18.90 4.13 3.44
C ALA A 371 17.83 4.32 2.36
N VAL A 372 16.81 3.50 2.42
CA VAL A 372 15.63 3.54 1.55
C VAL A 372 14.40 3.81 2.37
N SER A 373 13.43 4.42 1.74
CA SER A 373 12.13 4.65 2.32
C SER A 373 11.13 3.66 1.76
N PHE A 374 10.31 3.09 2.64
CA PHE A 374 9.30 2.12 2.24
C PHE A 374 8.02 2.29 3.05
N MET A 375 6.90 2.08 2.39
CA MET A 375 5.57 1.97 2.98
C MET A 375 4.73 1.08 2.06
N PRO A 376 4.05 0.04 2.59
CA PRO A 376 3.18 -0.81 1.77
C PRO A 376 2.02 -0.01 1.17
N THR A 377 1.60 -0.36 -0.05
CA THR A 377 0.56 0.35 -0.80
C THR A 377 -0.73 -0.45 -0.98
N ALA A 378 -0.66 -1.78 -0.86
CA ALA A 378 -1.76 -2.68 -1.16
C ALA A 378 -2.53 -3.18 0.07
N THR A 379 -2.18 -2.71 1.26
CA THR A 379 -2.73 -3.18 2.53
C THR A 379 -2.78 -2.07 3.57
N PHE A 380 -3.49 -2.30 4.65
CA PHE A 380 -3.45 -1.55 5.90
C PHE A 380 -3.78 -2.47 7.08
N PHE A 381 -3.49 -2.04 8.29
CA PHE A 381 -3.68 -2.86 9.48
C PHE A 381 -4.29 -2.04 10.62
N GLY A 382 -5.09 -2.70 11.47
CA GLY A 382 -5.41 -2.22 12.81
C GLY A 382 -4.32 -2.71 13.76
N TYR A 383 -3.47 -1.84 14.27
CA TYR A 383 -2.37 -2.25 15.14
C TYR A 383 -1.87 -1.14 16.07
N ARG A 384 -1.27 -1.56 17.15
CA ARG A 384 -0.46 -0.76 18.09
C ARG A 384 0.99 -1.20 18.09
N LEU A 385 1.23 -2.48 17.86
CA LEU A 385 2.50 -3.16 18.06
C LEU A 385 3.02 -3.73 16.75
N VAL A 386 4.33 -3.72 16.58
CA VAL A 386 5.01 -4.41 15.47
C VAL A 386 6.12 -5.29 16.05
N SER A 387 6.12 -6.57 15.65
CA SER A 387 7.27 -7.45 15.83
C SER A 387 8.12 -7.42 14.59
N ILE A 388 9.42 -7.19 14.72
CA ILE A 388 10.35 -7.10 13.59
C ILE A 388 11.44 -8.16 13.75
N THR A 389 11.69 -8.90 12.66
CA THR A 389 12.82 -9.83 12.52
C THR A 389 13.52 -9.58 11.18
N ALA A 390 14.79 -10.00 11.06
CA ALA A 390 15.54 -9.87 9.82
C ALA A 390 16.41 -11.09 9.57
N THR A 391 16.70 -11.39 8.28
CA THR A 391 17.56 -12.52 7.87
C THR A 391 19.05 -12.18 7.92
N ASP A 392 19.41 -10.91 7.94
CA ASP A 392 20.77 -10.36 8.12
C ASP A 392 20.64 -9.01 8.85
N ASP A 393 21.74 -8.36 9.16
CA ASP A 393 21.74 -7.07 9.87
C ASP A 393 20.96 -5.98 9.12
N VAL A 394 20.07 -5.30 9.84
CA VAL A 394 19.29 -4.18 9.33
C VAL A 394 19.35 -3.02 10.33
N THR A 395 19.59 -1.81 9.83
CA THR A 395 19.44 -0.57 10.60
C THR A 395 18.15 0.12 10.21
N ILE A 396 17.23 0.29 11.15
CA ILE A 396 16.01 1.10 10.97
C ILE A 396 16.30 2.50 11.51
N GLU A 397 16.46 3.47 10.62
CA GLU A 397 16.71 4.88 10.97
C GLU A 397 15.46 5.57 11.48
N SER A 398 14.30 5.17 10.96
CA SER A 398 12.99 5.65 11.38
C SER A 398 11.90 4.63 11.10
N ILE A 399 10.97 4.48 12.03
CA ILE A 399 9.72 3.76 11.83
C ILE A 399 8.58 4.63 12.36
N LYS A 400 7.48 4.70 11.60
CA LYS A 400 6.25 5.41 11.99
C LYS A 400 5.04 4.56 11.68
N SER A 401 3.97 4.73 12.45
CA SER A 401 2.63 4.25 12.11
C SER A 401 1.87 5.42 11.50
N VAL A 402 1.55 5.33 10.20
CA VAL A 402 0.85 6.40 9.47
C VAL A 402 -0.62 6.05 9.37
N PRO A 403 -1.52 6.77 10.06
CA PRO A 403 -2.94 6.48 10.04
C PRO A 403 -3.53 6.59 8.64
N VAL A 404 -4.54 5.74 8.36
CA VAL A 404 -5.40 5.82 7.20
C VAL A 404 -6.78 6.32 7.63
N SER A 405 -7.36 7.23 6.85
CA SER A 405 -8.64 7.86 7.18
C SER A 405 -9.42 8.24 5.93
N SER A 406 -10.73 8.19 6.01
CA SER A 406 -11.61 8.80 5.00
C SER A 406 -11.81 10.31 5.21
N ILE A 407 -11.17 10.90 6.22
CA ILE A 407 -11.14 12.34 6.45
C ILE A 407 -9.74 12.84 6.11
N SER A 408 -9.61 13.52 4.97
CA SER A 408 -8.34 14.19 4.62
C SER A 408 -8.14 15.43 5.49
N LYS A 409 -6.88 15.87 5.64
CA LYS A 409 -6.54 17.08 6.40
C LYS A 409 -7.30 18.33 5.90
N SER A 410 -7.54 18.41 4.60
CA SER A 410 -8.25 19.53 3.97
C SER A 410 -9.75 19.61 4.35
N LEU A 411 -10.33 18.53 4.86
CA LEU A 411 -11.71 18.47 5.33
C LEU A 411 -11.87 18.93 6.79
N GLU A 412 -10.79 19.11 7.52
CA GLU A 412 -10.80 19.63 8.88
C GLU A 412 -10.96 21.16 8.85
N THR A 413 -12.20 21.64 8.85
CA THR A 413 -12.53 23.06 8.68
C THR A 413 -12.90 23.77 9.99
N GLY A 414 -12.96 23.07 11.11
CA GLY A 414 -13.32 23.64 12.41
C GLY A 414 -12.68 22.93 13.58
N THR A 415 -12.53 23.64 14.68
CA THR A 415 -12.05 23.11 15.96
C THR A 415 -12.96 23.55 17.09
N ILE A 416 -13.14 22.69 18.09
CA ILE A 416 -13.85 23.00 19.32
C ILE A 416 -12.91 22.73 20.49
N THR A 417 -12.76 23.70 21.38
CA THR A 417 -12.04 23.55 22.64
C THR A 417 -12.95 23.88 23.80
N THR A 418 -13.03 22.99 24.76
CA THR A 418 -13.85 23.13 25.97
C THR A 418 -12.97 23.26 27.22
N GLY A 419 -13.56 23.64 28.34
CA GLY A 419 -12.87 23.63 29.63
C GLY A 419 -12.66 22.23 30.26
N ASN A 420 -12.99 21.14 29.56
CA ASN A 420 -12.83 19.78 30.03
C ASN A 420 -11.94 18.96 29.09
N ASP A 421 -10.77 18.53 29.61
CA ASP A 421 -9.75 17.82 28.81
C ASP A 421 -10.25 16.48 28.26
N LEU A 422 -11.13 15.77 28.98
CA LEU A 422 -11.68 14.49 28.48
C LEU A 422 -12.61 14.71 27.28
N ILE A 423 -13.40 15.80 27.31
CA ILE A 423 -14.25 16.18 26.17
C ILE A 423 -13.37 16.62 25.00
N ASN A 424 -12.31 17.39 25.24
CA ASN A 424 -11.39 17.81 24.20
C ASN A 424 -10.71 16.59 23.55
N LYS A 425 -10.32 15.60 24.36
CA LYS A 425 -9.76 14.34 23.86
C LYS A 425 -10.77 13.52 23.04
N LEU A 426 -12.03 13.47 23.48
CA LEU A 426 -13.11 12.81 22.72
C LEU A 426 -13.36 13.49 21.37
N ILE A 427 -13.34 14.82 21.32
CA ILE A 427 -13.51 15.60 20.07
C ILE A 427 -12.32 15.35 19.13
N SER A 428 -11.12 15.21 19.65
CA SER A 428 -9.88 14.95 18.89
C SER A 428 -9.84 13.56 18.28
N ASN A 429 -10.49 12.57 18.91
CA ASN A 429 -10.55 11.19 18.46
C ASN A 429 -11.62 10.98 17.37
#